data_6d605bb92dca9b4e3250b1abc3de566f
#
_entry.id   6d605bb92dca9b4e3250b1abc3de566f
#
_cell.length_a   1.000
_cell.length_b   1.000
_cell.length_c   1.000
_cell.angle_alpha   90.00
_cell.angle_beta   90.00
_cell.angle_gamma   90.00
#
_symmetry.space_group_name_H-M   'P 1'
#
loop_
_entity.id
_entity.type
_entity.pdbx_description
1 polymer ?
#
loop_
_entity_poly.entity_id
_entity_poly.type
_entity_poly.pdbx_seq_one_letter_code
_entity_poly.pdbx_strand_id
1 'polypeptide(L)'
;MGMIGPKPMPELPELEALRIRLSPGLTDQMVTGVEVNPKKAHLLRYPVEEFAREVPGRRIRSLTRRGKHLVFALDAGRSLVINPMLGGRFQLAAVETNPPATWVFSLRLEGRQELRYTDFRDMGRIYWVADPAEVPGWAELGPEADTVPAMGLEPFRQRLRRYRDELKDLLRNQAFLAGVGNAYSDEILFEARLLPLRRRSSLNAADEEALFAAIPTVLGRAVEAILADPDYDESKQNRSFMAVHAKGGKTCPRCGHRISQLGSNREPLNFCRGCQA
;
A
#
# COMPACT_ATOMS: atom_id res chain seq x y z
N MET A 1 -16.75 23.83 -7.27
CA MET A 1 -16.26 23.25 -6.01
C MET A 1 -16.41 21.74 -6.14
N GLY A 2 -15.38 21.06 -6.70
CA GLY A 2 -15.42 19.62 -6.97
C GLY A 2 -15.42 18.85 -5.66
N MET A 3 -16.40 17.98 -5.45
CA MET A 3 -16.42 17.04 -4.32
C MET A 3 -15.15 16.18 -4.42
N ILE A 4 -14.20 16.41 -3.50
CA ILE A 4 -13.03 15.54 -3.34
C ILE A 4 -13.58 14.23 -2.79
N GLY A 5 -13.76 13.25 -3.66
CA GLY A 5 -14.10 11.88 -3.25
C GLY A 5 -13.10 11.35 -2.21
N PRO A 6 -13.45 10.30 -1.46
CA PRO A 6 -12.54 9.74 -0.48
C PRO A 6 -11.23 9.34 -1.16
N LYS A 7 -10.13 9.98 -0.74
CA LYS A 7 -8.80 9.64 -1.25
C LYS A 7 -8.50 8.19 -0.91
N PRO A 8 -8.05 7.39 -1.88
CA PRO A 8 -7.80 5.96 -1.67
C PRO A 8 -6.63 5.71 -0.72
N MET A 9 -6.66 4.58 -0.02
CA MET A 9 -5.53 4.09 0.77
C MET A 9 -4.43 3.59 -0.16
N PRO A 10 -3.16 3.93 0.08
CA PRO A 10 -2.05 3.26 -0.58
C PRO A 10 -2.11 1.75 -0.31
N GLU A 11 -1.99 0.98 -1.37
CA GLU A 11 -1.88 -0.48 -1.30
C GLU A 11 -0.46 -0.88 -1.74
N LEU A 12 -0.20 -2.15 -1.93
CA LEU A 12 1.12 -2.66 -2.29
C LEU A 12 1.79 -1.90 -3.45
N PRO A 13 1.13 -1.69 -4.61
CA PRO A 13 1.82 -1.06 -5.75
C PRO A 13 2.24 0.39 -5.50
N GLU A 14 1.39 1.19 -4.84
CA GLU A 14 1.76 2.57 -4.51
C GLU A 14 2.93 2.61 -3.53
N LEU A 15 2.93 1.73 -2.52
CA LEU A 15 4.01 1.69 -1.53
C LEU A 15 5.31 1.12 -2.11
N GLU A 16 5.21 0.16 -3.03
CA GLU A 16 6.39 -0.37 -3.72
C GLU A 16 7.01 0.66 -4.66
N ALA A 17 6.21 1.36 -5.45
CA ALA A 17 6.69 2.45 -6.30
C ALA A 17 7.32 3.58 -5.45
N LEU A 18 6.71 3.92 -4.33
CA LEU A 18 7.26 4.90 -3.39
C LEU A 18 8.60 4.44 -2.79
N ARG A 19 8.69 3.17 -2.37
CA ARG A 19 9.95 2.58 -1.90
C ARG A 19 11.06 2.72 -2.94
N ILE A 20 10.76 2.37 -4.20
CA ILE A 20 11.72 2.45 -5.30
C ILE A 20 12.18 3.90 -5.52
N ARG A 21 11.26 4.86 -5.51
CA ARG A 21 11.57 6.29 -5.72
C ARG A 21 12.37 6.90 -4.58
N LEU A 22 12.05 6.54 -3.33
CA LEU A 22 12.70 7.13 -2.15
C LEU A 22 14.05 6.50 -1.82
N SER A 23 14.23 5.20 -2.10
CA SER A 23 15.43 4.45 -1.71
C SER A 23 16.75 5.13 -2.15
N PRO A 24 16.92 5.63 -3.39
CA PRO A 24 18.17 6.26 -3.81
C PRO A 24 18.54 7.52 -3.02
N GLY A 25 17.55 8.29 -2.59
CA GLY A 25 17.75 9.51 -1.83
C GLY A 25 17.84 9.32 -0.31
N LEU A 26 17.54 8.11 0.19
CA LEU A 26 17.49 7.82 1.63
C LEU A 26 18.54 6.83 2.10
N THR A 27 18.91 5.86 1.25
CA THR A 27 19.87 4.83 1.64
C THR A 27 21.23 5.46 1.95
N ASP A 28 21.81 5.05 3.07
CA ASP A 28 23.05 5.53 3.65
C ASP A 28 23.05 7.01 4.08
N GLN A 29 21.92 7.70 4.03
CA GLN A 29 21.79 9.04 4.59
C GLN A 29 21.75 8.99 6.13
N MET A 30 22.48 9.88 6.76
CA MET A 30 22.40 10.08 8.21
C MET A 30 21.27 11.04 8.54
N VAL A 31 20.48 10.70 9.53
CA VAL A 31 19.48 11.59 10.10
C VAL A 31 20.17 12.57 11.03
N THR A 32 20.17 13.85 10.68
CA THR A 32 20.84 14.92 11.44
C THR A 32 19.90 15.59 12.44
N GLY A 33 18.59 15.39 12.30
CA GLY A 33 17.60 15.95 13.22
C GLY A 33 16.22 15.38 12.98
N VAL A 34 15.37 15.50 14.00
CA VAL A 34 13.97 15.08 13.99
C VAL A 34 13.10 16.21 14.48
N GLU A 35 12.00 16.45 13.81
CA GLU A 35 10.98 17.37 14.27
C GLU A 35 9.61 16.67 14.18
N VAL A 36 8.81 16.73 15.24
CA VAL A 36 7.48 16.12 15.32
C VAL A 36 6.45 17.21 15.59
N ASN A 37 5.37 17.23 14.83
CA ASN A 37 4.25 18.13 15.05
C ASN A 37 3.49 17.76 16.34
N PRO A 38 3.48 18.63 17.36
CA PRO A 38 2.84 18.30 18.65
C PRO A 38 1.35 17.96 18.50
N LYS A 39 0.65 18.57 17.52
CA LYS A 39 -0.77 18.32 17.28
C LYS A 39 -1.04 16.94 16.69
N LYS A 40 -0.03 16.28 16.13
CA LYS A 40 -0.12 14.96 15.48
C LYS A 40 0.74 13.90 16.14
N ALA A 41 1.31 14.20 17.31
CA ALA A 41 2.18 13.31 18.07
C ALA A 41 1.51 11.95 18.40
N HIS A 42 0.18 11.92 18.53
CA HIS A 42 -0.60 10.70 18.79
C HIS A 42 -0.50 9.63 17.68
N LEU A 43 -0.02 9.98 16.48
CA LEU A 43 0.21 9.03 15.39
C LEU A 43 1.50 8.22 15.61
N LEU A 44 2.46 8.78 16.35
CA LEU A 44 3.69 8.09 16.75
C LEU A 44 3.40 7.20 17.98
N ARG A 45 3.60 5.90 17.82
CA ARG A 45 3.40 4.89 18.87
C ARG A 45 4.69 4.67 19.66
N TYR A 46 5.30 5.77 20.07
CA TYR A 46 6.54 5.83 20.85
C TYR A 46 6.64 7.21 21.51
N PRO A 47 7.28 7.37 22.67
CA PRO A 47 7.45 8.69 23.29
C PRO A 47 8.20 9.65 22.38
N VAL A 48 7.64 10.85 22.15
CA VAL A 48 8.15 11.81 21.17
C VAL A 48 9.56 12.28 21.54
N GLU A 49 9.78 12.56 22.82
CA GLU A 49 11.08 13.05 23.34
C GLU A 49 12.17 12.00 23.18
N GLU A 50 11.84 10.72 23.38
CA GLU A 50 12.78 9.62 23.17
C GLU A 50 13.06 9.41 21.67
N PHE A 51 12.04 9.45 20.82
CA PHE A 51 12.20 9.39 19.38
C PHE A 51 13.10 10.50 18.86
N ALA A 52 12.84 11.74 19.30
CA ALA A 52 13.63 12.90 18.90
C ALA A 52 15.08 12.85 19.40
N ARG A 53 15.35 12.13 20.49
CA ARG A 53 16.69 11.91 21.03
C ARG A 53 17.43 10.74 20.36
N GLU A 54 16.70 9.64 20.05
CA GLU A 54 17.32 8.39 19.60
C GLU A 54 17.58 8.33 18.09
N VAL A 55 16.78 9.03 17.27
CA VAL A 55 16.88 8.95 15.81
C VAL A 55 18.02 9.78 15.22
N PRO A 56 18.33 11.01 15.71
CA PRO A 56 19.46 11.76 15.20
C PRO A 56 20.79 11.02 15.40
N GLY A 57 21.69 11.14 14.43
CA GLY A 57 22.97 10.45 14.40
C GLY A 57 22.89 9.03 13.81
N ARG A 58 21.71 8.51 13.53
CA ARG A 58 21.53 7.20 12.91
C ARG A 58 21.50 7.31 11.40
N ARG A 59 21.98 6.26 10.74
CA ARG A 59 22.01 6.14 9.28
C ARG A 59 20.91 5.19 8.81
N ILE A 60 20.15 5.61 7.78
CA ILE A 60 19.14 4.77 7.14
C ILE A 60 19.86 3.73 6.28
N ARG A 61 19.78 2.46 6.65
CA ARG A 61 20.45 1.36 5.96
C ARG A 61 19.66 0.78 4.82
N SER A 62 18.34 0.74 4.95
CA SER A 62 17.47 0.27 3.88
C SER A 62 16.06 0.80 4.05
N LEU A 63 15.34 0.84 2.94
CA LEU A 63 13.90 1.04 2.89
C LEU A 63 13.27 -0.18 2.25
N THR A 64 12.43 -0.88 2.99
CA THR A 64 11.71 -2.07 2.54
C THR A 64 10.21 -1.91 2.72
N ARG A 65 9.44 -2.82 2.16
CA ARG A 65 7.99 -2.88 2.32
C ARG A 65 7.58 -4.24 2.89
N ARG A 66 6.59 -4.24 3.77
CA ARG A 66 5.90 -5.43 4.25
C ARG A 66 4.39 -5.18 4.26
N GLY A 67 3.65 -5.85 3.38
CA GLY A 67 2.22 -5.61 3.17
C GLY A 67 1.96 -4.14 2.83
N LYS A 68 1.25 -3.44 3.71
CA LYS A 68 0.96 -2.00 3.59
C LYS A 68 1.80 -1.14 4.54
N HIS A 69 2.98 -1.62 4.95
CA HIS A 69 3.93 -0.90 5.77
C HIS A 69 5.20 -0.57 4.98
N LEU A 70 5.77 0.61 5.20
CA LEU A 70 7.14 0.94 4.87
C LEU A 70 8.01 0.76 6.11
N VAL A 71 9.18 0.17 5.92
CA VAL A 71 10.14 -0.13 6.98
C VAL A 71 11.47 0.54 6.62
N PHE A 72 11.81 1.56 7.37
CA PHE A 72 13.11 2.22 7.33
C PHE A 72 13.98 1.56 8.40
N ALA A 73 14.92 0.71 7.99
CA ALA A 73 15.88 0.12 8.90
C ALA A 73 17.02 1.11 9.14
N LEU A 74 17.28 1.45 10.40
CA LEU A 74 18.37 2.30 10.79
C LEU A 74 19.48 1.46 11.45
N ASP A 75 20.69 2.02 11.50
CA ASP A 75 21.76 1.35 12.22
C ASP A 75 21.45 1.20 13.73
N ALA A 76 22.32 0.47 14.44
CA ALA A 76 22.09 0.06 15.83
C ALA A 76 20.76 -0.70 16.06
N GLY A 77 20.27 -1.43 15.04
CA GLY A 77 19.19 -2.41 15.18
C GLY A 77 17.83 -1.78 15.48
N ARG A 78 17.54 -0.60 14.98
CA ARG A 78 16.22 0.06 15.11
C ARG A 78 15.55 0.26 13.77
N SER A 79 14.23 0.22 13.76
CA SER A 79 13.40 0.42 12.57
C SER A 79 12.28 1.43 12.82
N LEU A 80 12.09 2.34 11.87
CA LEU A 80 10.91 3.17 11.77
C LEU A 80 9.93 2.46 10.83
N VAL A 81 8.81 1.99 11.37
CA VAL A 81 7.77 1.27 10.62
C VAL A 81 6.53 2.14 10.50
N ILE A 82 6.07 2.37 9.28
CA ILE A 82 4.94 3.27 9.02
C ILE A 82 3.89 2.58 8.16
N ASN A 83 2.66 2.52 8.69
CA ASN A 83 1.48 2.24 7.90
C ASN A 83 0.78 3.57 7.60
N PRO A 84 0.79 4.06 6.35
CA PRO A 84 0.22 5.36 6.02
C PRO A 84 -1.30 5.41 6.03
N MET A 85 -1.96 4.25 6.14
CA MET A 85 -3.42 4.15 6.12
C MET A 85 -4.04 4.96 4.96
N LEU A 86 -5.14 5.69 5.20
CA LEU A 86 -5.85 6.49 4.18
C LEU A 86 -5.21 7.86 3.92
N GLY A 87 -4.52 8.42 4.92
CA GLY A 87 -4.10 9.83 4.94
C GLY A 87 -2.61 10.08 4.75
N GLY A 88 -1.78 9.09 5.05
CA GLY A 88 -0.34 9.24 5.09
C GLY A 88 0.31 9.39 3.71
N ARG A 89 1.28 10.30 3.62
CA ARG A 89 2.08 10.57 2.41
C ARG A 89 3.51 10.88 2.81
N PHE A 90 4.43 10.60 1.90
CA PHE A 90 5.85 10.86 2.07
C PHE A 90 6.33 11.87 1.04
N GLN A 91 7.29 12.69 1.44
CA GLN A 91 7.91 13.69 0.57
C GLN A 91 9.38 13.83 0.94
N LEU A 92 10.26 13.75 -0.04
CA LEU A 92 11.64 14.23 0.10
C LEU A 92 11.66 15.70 -0.36
N ALA A 93 12.03 16.60 0.54
CA ALA A 93 11.95 18.04 0.32
C ALA A 93 13.21 18.76 0.79
N ALA A 94 13.44 19.94 0.26
CA ALA A 94 14.49 20.83 0.80
C ALA A 94 14.06 21.39 2.16
N VAL A 95 14.98 21.48 3.11
CA VAL A 95 14.69 21.94 4.48
C VAL A 95 14.20 23.40 4.53
N GLU A 96 14.50 24.20 3.49
CA GLU A 96 14.07 25.59 3.39
C GLU A 96 12.58 25.75 3.04
N THR A 97 11.94 24.70 2.56
CA THR A 97 10.52 24.76 2.18
C THR A 97 9.65 24.54 3.40
N ASN A 98 8.59 25.33 3.55
CA ASN A 98 7.67 25.15 4.65
C ASN A 98 6.89 23.82 4.53
N PRO A 99 6.78 23.03 5.62
CA PRO A 99 5.96 21.84 5.60
C PRO A 99 4.47 22.19 5.46
N PRO A 100 3.66 21.33 4.80
CA PRO A 100 2.23 21.55 4.69
C PRO A 100 1.53 21.42 6.06
N ALA A 101 0.32 21.98 6.19
CA ALA A 101 -0.45 21.94 7.43
C ALA A 101 -0.78 20.49 7.93
N THR A 102 -0.71 19.51 7.02
CA THR A 102 -0.92 18.09 7.31
C THR A 102 0.34 17.36 7.79
N TRP A 103 1.44 18.09 7.98
CA TRP A 103 2.72 17.55 8.44
C TRP A 103 2.61 16.87 9.81
N VAL A 104 3.30 15.74 9.94
CA VAL A 104 3.35 14.91 11.15
C VAL A 104 4.75 14.91 11.76
N PHE A 105 5.75 14.58 10.96
CA PHE A 105 7.16 14.66 11.35
C PHE A 105 8.06 14.89 10.13
N SER A 106 9.29 15.38 10.40
CA SER A 106 10.39 15.46 9.45
C SER A 106 11.64 14.79 10.02
N LEU A 107 12.34 14.03 9.18
CA LEU A 107 13.69 13.56 9.42
C LEU A 107 14.63 14.41 8.55
N ARG A 108 15.44 15.29 9.17
CA ARG A 108 16.47 16.05 8.46
C ARG A 108 17.61 15.11 8.10
N LEU A 109 18.08 15.19 6.86
CA LEU A 109 19.13 14.34 6.31
C LEU A 109 20.41 15.17 6.06
N GLU A 110 21.52 14.49 5.79
CA GLU A 110 22.68 15.13 5.20
C GLU A 110 22.29 15.82 3.88
N GLY A 111 22.99 16.91 3.49
CA GLY A 111 22.77 17.56 2.18
C GLY A 111 21.54 18.47 2.08
N ARG A 112 21.01 18.97 3.21
CA ARG A 112 19.91 19.96 3.25
C ARG A 112 18.57 19.44 2.72
N GLN A 113 18.34 18.15 2.79
CA GLN A 113 17.05 17.52 2.51
C GLN A 113 16.41 16.99 3.79
N GLU A 114 15.10 16.78 3.74
CA GLU A 114 14.36 16.10 4.79
C GLU A 114 13.31 15.16 4.23
N LEU A 115 13.15 14.01 4.87
CA LEU A 115 12.02 13.14 4.65
C LEU A 115 10.85 13.62 5.52
N ARG A 116 9.78 14.07 4.88
CA ARG A 116 8.54 14.48 5.53
C ARG A 116 7.50 13.36 5.47
N TYR A 117 6.84 13.13 6.58
CA TYR A 117 5.60 12.37 6.62
C TYR A 117 4.44 13.31 6.93
N THR A 118 3.41 13.25 6.12
CA THR A 118 2.19 14.05 6.24
C THR A 118 0.98 13.14 6.36
N ASP A 119 -0.03 13.53 7.13
CA ASP A 119 -1.29 12.78 7.21
C ASP A 119 -2.48 13.75 7.32
N PHE A 120 -3.35 13.72 6.30
CA PHE A 120 -4.51 14.59 6.23
C PHE A 120 -5.76 13.99 6.91
N ARG A 121 -5.69 12.73 7.37
CA ARG A 121 -6.79 12.04 8.06
C ARG A 121 -6.48 11.67 9.50
N ASP A 122 -5.25 11.84 9.94
CA ASP A 122 -4.77 11.45 11.27
C ASP A 122 -5.01 9.96 11.58
N MET A 123 -4.80 9.10 10.59
CA MET A 123 -5.03 7.65 10.68
C MET A 123 -3.75 6.82 10.62
N GLY A 124 -2.65 7.39 10.18
CA GLY A 124 -1.36 6.73 10.05
C GLY A 124 -0.89 6.16 11.38
N ARG A 125 -0.09 5.11 11.30
CA ARG A 125 0.51 4.45 12.46
C ARG A 125 2.01 4.41 12.27
N ILE A 126 2.73 5.02 13.18
CA ILE A 126 4.18 5.19 13.15
C ILE A 126 4.76 4.51 14.37
N TYR A 127 5.68 3.58 14.15
CA TYR A 127 6.32 2.77 15.19
C TYR A 127 7.83 2.94 15.13
N TRP A 128 8.45 3.10 16.28
CA TRP A 128 9.89 3.07 16.44
C TRP A 128 10.25 1.85 17.30
N VAL A 129 10.76 0.80 16.68
CA VAL A 129 10.89 -0.54 17.28
C VAL A 129 12.30 -1.13 17.06
N ALA A 130 12.69 -2.04 17.93
CA ALA A 130 13.91 -2.83 17.74
C ALA A 130 13.68 -3.91 16.67
N ASP A 131 12.54 -4.58 16.70
CA ASP A 131 12.14 -5.58 15.71
C ASP A 131 10.80 -5.18 15.09
N PRO A 132 10.66 -5.12 13.76
CA PRO A 132 9.36 -4.94 13.10
C PRO A 132 8.28 -5.92 13.57
N ALA A 133 8.64 -7.10 14.08
CA ALA A 133 7.71 -8.06 14.66
C ALA A 133 6.95 -7.53 15.89
N GLU A 134 7.44 -6.50 16.54
CA GLU A 134 6.75 -5.80 17.64
C GLU A 134 5.53 -4.99 17.18
N VAL A 135 5.43 -4.71 15.88
CA VAL A 135 4.30 -3.95 15.32
C VAL A 135 3.02 -4.80 15.41
N PRO A 136 1.94 -4.28 16.02
CA PRO A 136 0.69 -5.03 16.13
C PRO A 136 0.16 -5.51 14.79
N GLY A 137 -0.17 -6.80 14.69
CA GLY A 137 -0.68 -7.43 13.47
C GLY A 137 0.42 -7.84 12.47
N TRP A 138 1.70 -7.68 12.82
CA TRP A 138 2.81 -8.05 11.93
C TRP A 138 2.94 -9.55 11.71
N ALA A 139 2.83 -10.33 12.77
CA ALA A 139 2.93 -11.78 12.72
C ALA A 139 1.75 -12.44 11.98
N GLU A 140 0.60 -11.78 11.94
CA GLU A 140 -0.60 -12.23 11.25
C GLU A 140 -0.56 -11.97 9.73
N LEU A 141 0.38 -11.16 9.25
CA LEU A 141 0.52 -10.90 7.82
C LEU A 141 0.92 -12.15 7.07
N GLY A 142 0.12 -12.51 6.08
CA GLY A 142 0.41 -13.57 5.12
C GLY A 142 1.62 -13.26 4.23
N PRO A 143 1.93 -14.13 3.26
CA PRO A 143 2.94 -13.87 2.24
C PRO A 143 2.64 -12.57 1.48
N GLU A 144 3.70 -11.93 0.98
CA GLU A 144 3.57 -10.78 0.08
C GLU A 144 2.84 -11.18 -1.20
N ALA A 145 1.87 -10.38 -1.63
CA ALA A 145 1.08 -10.70 -2.81
C ALA A 145 1.90 -10.68 -4.11
N ASP A 146 2.93 -9.84 -4.19
CA ASP A 146 3.83 -9.77 -5.34
C ASP A 146 4.84 -10.92 -5.41
N THR A 147 5.05 -11.65 -4.32
CA THR A 147 5.91 -12.85 -4.28
C THR A 147 5.15 -14.17 -4.51
N VAL A 148 3.88 -14.12 -4.84
CA VAL A 148 3.06 -15.32 -5.14
C VAL A 148 3.71 -16.24 -6.18
N PRO A 149 4.35 -15.77 -7.26
CA PRO A 149 5.05 -16.66 -8.20
C PRO A 149 6.14 -17.50 -7.55
N ALA A 150 6.90 -16.95 -6.61
CA ALA A 150 7.94 -17.66 -5.90
C ALA A 150 7.39 -18.74 -4.94
N MET A 151 6.15 -18.58 -4.48
CA MET A 151 5.45 -19.59 -3.68
C MET A 151 5.15 -20.85 -4.49
N GLY A 152 4.85 -20.71 -5.78
CA GLY A 152 4.39 -21.78 -6.65
C GLY A 152 2.87 -22.05 -6.53
N LEU A 153 2.31 -22.66 -7.59
CA LEU A 153 0.86 -22.87 -7.73
C LEU A 153 0.29 -23.81 -6.67
N GLU A 154 0.94 -24.93 -6.38
CA GLU A 154 0.38 -25.92 -5.45
C GLU A 154 0.38 -25.43 -3.98
N PRO A 155 1.43 -24.81 -3.45
CA PRO A 155 1.36 -24.14 -2.14
C PRO A 155 0.30 -23.02 -2.10
N PHE A 156 0.12 -22.26 -3.19
CA PHE A 156 -0.95 -21.27 -3.29
C PHE A 156 -2.33 -21.93 -3.18
N ARG A 157 -2.58 -23.02 -3.89
CA ARG A 157 -3.82 -23.82 -3.81
C ARG A 157 -4.08 -24.33 -2.38
N GLN A 158 -3.05 -24.88 -1.73
CA GLN A 158 -3.17 -25.35 -0.35
C GLN A 158 -3.53 -24.22 0.61
N ARG A 159 -2.93 -23.02 0.42
CA ARG A 159 -3.29 -21.84 1.18
C ARG A 159 -4.71 -21.40 0.92
N LEU A 160 -5.11 -21.33 -0.35
CA LEU A 160 -6.44 -20.95 -0.80
C LEU A 160 -7.53 -21.82 -0.15
N ARG A 161 -7.31 -23.13 -0.02
CA ARG A 161 -8.25 -24.12 0.56
C ARG A 161 -8.55 -23.89 2.05
N ARG A 162 -7.74 -23.13 2.76
CA ARG A 162 -7.97 -22.80 4.18
C ARG A 162 -9.06 -21.76 4.41
N TYR A 163 -9.49 -21.08 3.36
CA TYR A 163 -10.48 -20.01 3.40
C TYR A 163 -11.78 -20.42 2.70
N ARG A 164 -12.88 -19.78 3.11
CA ARG A 164 -14.22 -20.05 2.54
C ARG A 164 -14.95 -18.79 2.09
N ASP A 165 -14.28 -17.63 2.23
CA ASP A 165 -14.81 -16.32 1.96
C ASP A 165 -15.16 -16.11 0.48
N GLU A 166 -15.86 -15.04 0.18
CA GLU A 166 -15.97 -14.50 -1.16
C GLU A 166 -14.60 -14.03 -1.65
N LEU A 167 -14.35 -14.13 -2.95
CA LEU A 167 -13.00 -13.89 -3.51
C LEU A 167 -12.47 -12.49 -3.23
N LYS A 168 -13.37 -11.48 -3.25
CA LYS A 168 -12.95 -10.12 -2.93
C LYS A 168 -12.49 -9.99 -1.47
N ASP A 169 -13.24 -10.53 -0.54
CA ASP A 169 -12.90 -10.46 0.88
C ASP A 169 -11.64 -11.28 1.18
N LEU A 170 -11.52 -12.43 0.54
CA LEU A 170 -10.31 -13.25 0.62
C LEU A 170 -9.07 -12.48 0.17
N LEU A 171 -9.10 -11.81 -0.98
CA LEU A 171 -7.96 -11.04 -1.50
C LEU A 171 -7.61 -9.85 -0.59
N ARG A 172 -8.60 -9.24 0.07
CA ARG A 172 -8.39 -8.14 1.03
C ARG A 172 -7.86 -8.61 2.38
N ASN A 173 -7.98 -9.89 2.68
CA ASN A 173 -7.52 -10.48 3.94
C ASN A 173 -5.99 -10.50 3.97
N GLN A 174 -5.40 -9.63 4.80
CA GLN A 174 -3.95 -9.48 4.92
C GLN A 174 -3.26 -10.75 5.46
N ALA A 175 -3.99 -11.64 6.13
CA ALA A 175 -3.48 -12.95 6.54
C ALA A 175 -3.44 -13.96 5.38
N PHE A 176 -4.28 -13.80 4.35
CA PHE A 176 -4.20 -14.58 3.13
C PHE A 176 -3.03 -14.12 2.25
N LEU A 177 -3.03 -12.86 1.84
CA LEU A 177 -1.97 -12.22 1.08
C LEU A 177 -1.80 -10.77 1.56
N ALA A 178 -0.58 -10.40 1.97
CA ALA A 178 -0.30 -9.06 2.42
C ALA A 178 -0.20 -8.08 1.26
N GLY A 179 -0.73 -6.87 1.44
CA GLY A 179 -0.59 -5.75 0.52
C GLY A 179 -1.78 -5.45 -0.36
N VAL A 180 -2.62 -6.43 -0.70
CA VAL A 180 -3.84 -6.22 -1.51
C VAL A 180 -4.93 -5.53 -0.68
N GLY A 181 -5.63 -4.60 -1.30
CA GLY A 181 -6.76 -3.91 -0.69
C GLY A 181 -7.97 -3.84 -1.61
N ASN A 182 -8.80 -2.82 -1.43
CA ASN A 182 -10.08 -2.71 -2.14
C ASN A 182 -9.91 -2.49 -3.65
N ALA A 183 -8.91 -1.70 -4.05
CA ALA A 183 -8.75 -1.36 -5.45
C ALA A 183 -8.16 -2.52 -6.25
N TYR A 184 -7.05 -3.07 -5.77
CA TYR A 184 -6.38 -4.13 -6.51
C TYR A 184 -7.10 -5.47 -6.43
N SER A 185 -7.95 -5.72 -5.43
CA SER A 185 -8.83 -6.89 -5.46
C SER A 185 -9.85 -6.86 -6.61
N ASP A 186 -10.39 -5.68 -6.96
CA ASP A 186 -11.26 -5.53 -8.14
C ASP A 186 -10.49 -5.84 -9.43
N GLU A 187 -9.30 -5.27 -9.59
CA GLU A 187 -8.44 -5.42 -10.78
C GLU A 187 -7.94 -6.87 -10.96
N ILE A 188 -7.52 -7.52 -9.88
CA ILE A 188 -7.07 -8.93 -9.89
C ILE A 188 -8.22 -9.84 -10.34
N LEU A 189 -9.40 -9.65 -9.78
CA LEU A 189 -10.57 -10.46 -10.13
C LEU A 189 -11.06 -10.19 -11.57
N PHE A 190 -10.94 -8.95 -12.04
CA PHE A 190 -11.18 -8.62 -13.44
C PHE A 190 -10.19 -9.31 -14.37
N GLU A 191 -8.89 -9.29 -14.03
CA GLU A 191 -7.86 -9.96 -14.82
C GLU A 191 -8.09 -11.47 -14.86
N ALA A 192 -8.37 -12.08 -13.72
CA ALA A 192 -8.68 -13.51 -13.58
C ALA A 192 -10.04 -13.93 -14.18
N ARG A 193 -10.88 -12.97 -14.59
CA ARG A 193 -12.26 -13.20 -15.08
C ARG A 193 -13.19 -13.83 -14.06
N LEU A 194 -12.95 -13.64 -12.78
CA LEU A 194 -13.74 -14.19 -11.68
C LEU A 194 -14.65 -13.14 -11.06
N LEU A 195 -15.90 -13.49 -10.77
CA LEU A 195 -16.82 -12.60 -10.07
C LEU A 195 -16.36 -12.39 -8.61
N PRO A 196 -16.37 -11.14 -8.11
CA PRO A 196 -15.86 -10.83 -6.76
C PRO A 196 -16.67 -11.45 -5.63
N LEU A 197 -17.97 -11.70 -5.83
CA LEU A 197 -18.87 -12.32 -4.85
C LEU A 197 -18.89 -13.85 -4.96
N ARG A 198 -18.13 -14.41 -5.88
CA ARG A 198 -18.00 -15.86 -6.01
C ARG A 198 -17.26 -16.44 -4.81
N ARG A 199 -17.75 -17.52 -4.24
CA ARG A 199 -17.11 -18.17 -3.09
C ARG A 199 -15.88 -18.96 -3.52
N ARG A 200 -14.81 -18.91 -2.71
CA ARG A 200 -13.60 -19.70 -2.96
C ARG A 200 -13.90 -21.19 -3.20
N SER A 201 -14.86 -21.77 -2.48
CA SER A 201 -15.23 -23.18 -2.60
C SER A 201 -15.79 -23.59 -3.95
N SER A 202 -16.20 -22.63 -4.79
CA SER A 202 -16.74 -22.89 -6.14
C SER A 202 -15.69 -22.84 -7.24
N LEU A 203 -14.42 -22.52 -6.91
CA LEU A 203 -13.35 -22.47 -7.89
C LEU A 203 -12.94 -23.88 -8.34
N ASN A 204 -12.77 -24.03 -9.64
CA ASN A 204 -12.12 -25.19 -10.26
C ASN A 204 -10.61 -24.94 -10.43
N ALA A 205 -9.87 -25.93 -10.91
CA ALA A 205 -8.41 -25.83 -11.08
C ALA A 205 -7.99 -24.70 -12.04
N ALA A 206 -8.75 -24.46 -13.11
CA ALA A 206 -8.46 -23.39 -14.06
C ALA A 206 -8.70 -22.00 -13.46
N ASP A 207 -9.75 -21.86 -12.63
CA ASP A 207 -10.01 -20.61 -11.89
C ASP A 207 -8.89 -20.29 -10.91
N GLU A 208 -8.38 -21.32 -10.18
CA GLU A 208 -7.28 -21.18 -9.24
C GLU A 208 -5.98 -20.76 -9.95
N GLU A 209 -5.70 -21.32 -11.13
CA GLU A 209 -4.55 -20.92 -11.98
C GLU A 209 -4.70 -19.50 -12.50
N ALA A 210 -5.90 -19.13 -12.97
CA ALA A 210 -6.17 -17.77 -13.44
C ALA A 210 -5.98 -16.74 -12.32
N LEU A 211 -6.46 -17.04 -11.11
CA LEU A 211 -6.27 -16.18 -9.94
C LEU A 211 -4.79 -16.07 -9.56
N PHE A 212 -4.05 -17.19 -9.53
CA PHE A 212 -2.62 -17.23 -9.25
C PHE A 212 -1.83 -16.36 -10.22
N ALA A 213 -2.10 -16.45 -11.52
CA ALA A 213 -1.42 -15.67 -12.56
C ALA A 213 -1.82 -14.18 -12.55
N ALA A 214 -3.08 -13.87 -12.22
CA ALA A 214 -3.58 -12.49 -12.23
C ALA A 214 -2.96 -11.62 -11.13
N ILE A 215 -2.67 -12.18 -9.96
CA ILE A 215 -2.14 -11.43 -8.81
C ILE A 215 -0.85 -10.68 -9.17
N PRO A 216 0.25 -11.35 -9.53
CA PRO A 216 1.51 -10.67 -9.85
C PRO A 216 1.40 -9.82 -11.11
N THR A 217 0.61 -10.25 -12.09
CA THR A 217 0.41 -9.51 -13.34
C THR A 217 -0.19 -8.13 -13.10
N VAL A 218 -1.25 -8.05 -12.30
CA VAL A 218 -1.92 -6.78 -11.99
C VAL A 218 -1.05 -5.89 -11.12
N LEU A 219 -0.44 -6.46 -10.07
CA LEU A 219 0.40 -5.69 -9.16
C LEU A 219 1.64 -5.14 -9.83
N GLY A 220 2.32 -5.95 -10.66
CA GLY A 220 3.50 -5.52 -11.43
C GLY A 220 3.18 -4.40 -12.43
N ARG A 221 2.13 -4.59 -13.25
CA ARG A 221 1.66 -3.52 -14.18
C ARG A 221 1.33 -2.21 -13.46
N ALA A 222 0.77 -2.29 -12.27
CA ALA A 222 0.44 -1.10 -11.48
C ALA A 222 1.69 -0.39 -10.99
N VAL A 223 2.69 -1.11 -10.48
CA VAL A 223 3.99 -0.53 -10.10
C VAL A 223 4.65 0.16 -11.30
N GLU A 224 4.70 -0.53 -12.45
CA GLU A 224 5.25 0.02 -13.68
C GLU A 224 4.53 1.30 -14.12
N ALA A 225 3.19 1.29 -14.12
CA ALA A 225 2.38 2.45 -14.49
C ALA A 225 2.61 3.65 -13.57
N ILE A 226 2.75 3.41 -12.27
CA ILE A 226 3.04 4.46 -11.28
C ILE A 226 4.45 5.02 -11.48
N LEU A 227 5.43 4.16 -11.71
CA LEU A 227 6.82 4.58 -11.93
C LEU A 227 7.02 5.33 -13.24
N ALA A 228 6.28 4.95 -14.29
CA ALA A 228 6.34 5.59 -15.60
C ALA A 228 5.65 6.97 -15.65
N ASP A 229 4.81 7.31 -14.69
CA ASP A 229 4.14 8.61 -14.59
C ASP A 229 5.06 9.61 -13.85
N PRO A 230 5.72 10.57 -14.56
CA PRO A 230 6.59 11.56 -13.92
C PRO A 230 5.80 12.55 -13.05
N ASP A 231 4.51 12.74 -13.35
CA ASP A 231 3.62 13.65 -12.64
C ASP A 231 2.77 12.93 -11.58
N TYR A 232 3.12 11.67 -11.26
CA TYR A 232 2.39 10.91 -10.27
C TYR A 232 2.44 11.62 -8.91
N ASP A 233 1.29 12.12 -8.52
CA ASP A 233 1.09 12.78 -7.24
C ASP A 233 0.54 11.79 -6.21
N GLU A 234 1.36 11.39 -5.27
CA GLU A 234 0.98 10.49 -4.19
C GLU A 234 -0.22 11.02 -3.38
N SER A 235 -0.36 12.35 -3.32
CA SER A 235 -1.49 12.98 -2.63
C SER A 235 -2.83 12.75 -3.35
N LYS A 236 -2.80 12.55 -4.65
CA LYS A 236 -3.99 12.30 -5.50
C LYS A 236 -4.21 10.84 -5.78
N GLN A 237 -3.14 10.03 -5.75
CA GLN A 237 -3.13 8.61 -6.14
C GLN A 237 -3.88 8.38 -7.45
N ASN A 238 -3.31 8.92 -8.54
CA ASN A 238 -3.89 8.74 -9.86
C ASN A 238 -3.95 7.25 -10.23
N ARG A 239 -5.15 6.71 -10.30
CA ARG A 239 -5.45 5.33 -10.67
C ARG A 239 -6.16 5.23 -12.01
N SER A 240 -5.90 6.18 -12.92
CA SER A 240 -6.53 6.23 -14.25
C SER A 240 -6.23 4.98 -15.08
N PHE A 241 -5.10 4.32 -14.84
CA PHE A 241 -4.68 3.07 -15.48
C PHE A 241 -5.51 1.85 -15.10
N MET A 242 -6.27 1.89 -14.00
CA MET A 242 -7.12 0.79 -13.58
C MET A 242 -8.26 0.54 -14.57
N ALA A 243 -8.62 -0.73 -14.74
CA ALA A 243 -9.63 -1.16 -15.71
C ALA A 243 -11.07 -1.04 -15.18
N VAL A 244 -11.32 -1.43 -13.93
CA VAL A 244 -12.68 -1.50 -13.37
C VAL A 244 -12.85 -0.74 -12.06
N HIS A 245 -11.83 -0.65 -11.21
CA HIS A 245 -11.96 0.03 -9.92
C HIS A 245 -12.31 1.51 -10.09
N ALA A 246 -13.32 1.98 -9.35
CA ALA A 246 -13.88 3.33 -9.46
C ALA A 246 -14.39 3.71 -10.87
N LYS A 247 -14.70 2.71 -11.70
CA LYS A 247 -15.20 2.87 -13.07
C LYS A 247 -16.68 2.44 -13.21
N GLY A 248 -17.41 2.35 -12.10
CA GLY A 248 -18.84 2.00 -12.12
C GLY A 248 -19.62 2.83 -13.12
N GLY A 249 -20.46 2.17 -13.94
CA GLY A 249 -21.24 2.80 -15.01
C GLY A 249 -20.46 3.12 -16.29
N LYS A 250 -19.13 3.03 -16.31
CA LYS A 250 -18.29 3.23 -17.51
C LYS A 250 -18.27 1.96 -18.37
N THR A 251 -17.81 2.10 -19.61
CA THR A 251 -17.64 0.98 -20.55
C THR A 251 -16.45 0.12 -20.15
N CYS A 252 -16.65 -1.20 -20.13
CA CYS A 252 -15.58 -2.15 -19.89
C CYS A 252 -14.57 -2.13 -21.05
N PRO A 253 -13.27 -1.97 -20.77
CA PRO A 253 -12.25 -1.89 -21.81
C PRO A 253 -12.03 -3.23 -22.54
N ARG A 254 -12.50 -4.35 -22.00
CA ARG A 254 -12.31 -5.69 -22.59
C ARG A 254 -13.48 -6.12 -23.48
N CYS A 255 -14.72 -5.85 -23.08
CA CYS A 255 -15.89 -6.40 -23.81
C CYS A 255 -17.00 -5.38 -24.12
N GLY A 256 -16.84 -4.13 -23.75
CA GLY A 256 -17.83 -3.08 -24.03
C GLY A 256 -19.05 -3.04 -23.08
N HIS A 257 -19.28 -4.05 -22.23
CA HIS A 257 -20.37 -4.00 -21.26
C HIS A 257 -20.18 -2.88 -20.23
N ARG A 258 -21.26 -2.47 -19.60
CA ARG A 258 -21.19 -1.53 -18.48
C ARG A 258 -20.58 -2.18 -17.25
N ILE A 259 -19.59 -1.52 -16.63
CA ILE A 259 -19.01 -1.92 -15.35
C ILE A 259 -20.06 -1.75 -14.26
N SER A 260 -20.34 -2.83 -13.54
CA SER A 260 -21.24 -2.84 -12.39
C SER A 260 -20.53 -2.28 -11.16
N GLN A 261 -21.28 -1.58 -10.32
CA GLN A 261 -20.82 -1.13 -9.00
C GLN A 261 -21.83 -1.56 -7.96
N LEU A 262 -21.35 -2.17 -6.88
CA LEU A 262 -22.11 -2.54 -5.69
C LEU A 262 -21.46 -1.93 -4.45
N GLY A 263 -22.17 -1.95 -3.34
CA GLY A 263 -21.68 -1.43 -2.06
C GLY A 263 -21.78 0.10 -1.93
N SER A 264 -21.19 0.62 -0.85
CA SER A 264 -21.20 2.05 -0.56
C SER A 264 -20.13 2.81 -1.34
N ASN A 265 -20.29 4.14 -1.45
CA ASN A 265 -19.24 4.98 -2.04
C ASN A 265 -17.91 4.97 -1.27
N ARG A 266 -17.88 4.45 -0.04
CA ARG A 266 -16.65 4.34 0.76
C ARG A 266 -15.85 3.09 0.42
N GLU A 267 -16.55 2.00 0.09
CA GLU A 267 -15.96 0.72 -0.30
C GLU A 267 -16.72 0.14 -1.50
N PRO A 268 -16.56 0.75 -2.70
CA PRO A 268 -17.20 0.25 -3.89
C PRO A 268 -16.58 -1.07 -4.32
N LEU A 269 -17.42 -1.97 -4.82
CA LEU A 269 -17.03 -3.19 -5.50
C LEU A 269 -17.35 -3.00 -6.97
N ASN A 270 -16.34 -3.08 -7.83
CA ASN A 270 -16.50 -2.84 -9.26
C ASN A 270 -16.11 -4.08 -10.07
N PHE A 271 -16.94 -4.46 -11.03
CA PHE A 271 -16.71 -5.65 -11.86
C PHE A 271 -17.49 -5.57 -13.16
N CYS A 272 -17.13 -6.39 -14.13
CA CYS A 272 -17.81 -6.49 -15.41
C CYS A 272 -18.54 -7.83 -15.55
N ARG A 273 -19.86 -7.81 -15.59
CA ARG A 273 -20.69 -9.04 -15.78
C ARG A 273 -20.51 -9.72 -17.13
N GLY A 274 -19.98 -9.03 -18.13
CA GLY A 274 -19.69 -9.60 -19.44
C GLY A 274 -18.35 -10.33 -19.53
N CYS A 275 -17.42 -10.08 -18.57
CA CYS A 275 -16.06 -10.66 -18.60
C CYS A 275 -15.80 -11.62 -17.44
N GLN A 276 -16.53 -11.51 -16.34
CA GLN A 276 -16.29 -12.22 -15.09
C GLN A 276 -17.44 -13.18 -14.82
N ALA A 277 -17.12 -14.43 -14.44
CA ALA A 277 -18.07 -15.51 -14.19
C ALA A 277 -17.86 -16.20 -12.84
#